data_65c2030005d95ebb8cc6b4e866f1446e
#
_entry.id   65c2030005d95ebb8cc6b4e866f1446e
#
_cell.length_a   1.000
_cell.length_b   1.000
_cell.length_c   1.000
_cell.angle_alpha   90.00
_cell.angle_beta   90.00
_cell.angle_gamma   90.00
#
_symmetry.space_group_name_H-M   'P 1'
#
loop_
_entity.id
_entity.type
_entity.pdbx_description
1 polymer ?
#
loop_
_entity_poly.entity_id
_entity_poly.type
_entity_poly.pdbx_seq_one_letter_code
_entity_poly.pdbx_strand_id
1 'polypeptide(L)' 'MSIGYNGLWGLLILAGDIWAIINILQSPASNGKKLIWILAVVLLPLLGLILWFFLGPRNGKT' A
#
# COMPACT_ATOMS: atom_id res chain seq x y z
N MET A 1 22.87 -15.83 -0.84
CA MET A 1 21.85 -15.23 -1.59
C MET A 1 20.79 -14.65 -0.73
N SER A 2 20.46 -13.51 -1.04
CA SER A 2 19.65 -12.77 -0.09
C SER A 2 18.16 -13.01 -0.24
N ILE A 3 17.81 -13.94 -1.07
CA ILE A 3 16.41 -14.20 -1.25
C ILE A 3 15.80 -14.84 -0.05
N GLY A 4 16.44 -15.59 0.73
CA GLY A 4 15.88 -16.28 1.86
C GLY A 4 14.72 -15.56 2.52
N TYR A 5 14.57 -15.69 3.81
CA TYR A 5 13.44 -15.08 4.52
C TYR A 5 13.37 -13.59 4.33
N ASN A 6 14.49 -12.89 4.45
CA ASN A 6 14.49 -11.45 4.36
C ASN A 6 14.08 -10.99 2.97
N GLY A 7 14.56 -11.66 1.94
CA GLY A 7 14.20 -11.31 0.59
C GLY A 7 12.73 -11.57 0.30
N LEU A 8 12.20 -12.67 0.82
CA LEU A 8 10.80 -13.01 0.63
C LEU A 8 9.89 -11.98 1.27
N TRP A 9 10.20 -11.56 2.50
CA TRP A 9 9.40 -10.54 3.16
C TRP A 9 9.43 -9.23 2.41
N GLY A 10 10.60 -8.85 1.90
CA GLY A 10 10.71 -7.64 1.11
C GLY A 10 9.85 -7.69 -0.14
N LEU A 11 9.85 -8.83 -0.81
CA LEU A 11 9.01 -8.99 -1.99
C LEU A 11 7.53 -8.94 -1.66
N LEU A 12 7.13 -9.55 -0.56
CA LEU A 12 5.73 -9.52 -0.16
C LEU A 12 5.27 -8.11 0.19
N ILE A 13 6.11 -7.37 0.89
CA ILE A 13 5.78 -5.99 1.22
C ILE A 13 5.69 -5.15 -0.05
N LEU A 14 6.62 -5.32 -0.96
CA LEU A 14 6.61 -4.59 -2.20
C LEU A 14 5.38 -4.91 -3.03
N ALA A 15 5.05 -6.18 -3.14
CA ALA A 15 3.85 -6.59 -3.87
C ALA A 15 2.59 -6.01 -3.22
N GLY A 16 2.53 -6.04 -1.89
CA GLY A 16 1.42 -5.45 -1.17
C GLY A 16 1.31 -3.96 -1.40
N ASP A 17 2.45 -3.27 -1.40
CA ASP A 17 2.46 -1.83 -1.64
C ASP A 17 1.94 -1.49 -3.04
N ILE A 18 2.38 -2.24 -4.04
CA ILE A 18 1.91 -2.02 -5.41
C ILE A 18 0.41 -2.26 -5.50
N TRP A 19 -0.06 -3.33 -4.89
CA TRP A 19 -1.48 -3.63 -4.86
C TRP A 19 -2.26 -2.52 -4.16
N ALA A 20 -1.74 -2.04 -3.03
CA ALA A 20 -2.38 -0.95 -2.30
C ALA A 20 -2.45 0.32 -3.14
N ILE A 21 -1.36 0.65 -3.83
CA ILE A 21 -1.32 1.85 -4.66
C ILE A 21 -2.36 1.76 -5.78
N ILE A 22 -2.46 0.61 -6.42
CA ILE A 22 -3.45 0.42 -7.47
C ILE A 22 -4.86 0.61 -6.91
N ASN A 23 -5.15 0.02 -5.76
CA ASN A 23 -6.45 0.19 -5.13
C ASN A 23 -6.72 1.63 -4.75
N ILE A 24 -5.72 2.33 -4.23
CA ILE A 24 -5.88 3.73 -3.87
C ILE A 24 -6.19 4.56 -5.11
N LEU A 25 -5.47 4.34 -6.20
CA LEU A 25 -5.69 5.10 -7.43
C LEU A 25 -7.06 4.85 -8.03
N GLN A 26 -7.58 3.64 -7.87
CA GLN A 26 -8.88 3.28 -8.42
C GLN A 26 -10.03 3.54 -7.45
N SER A 27 -9.73 4.03 -6.27
CA SER A 27 -10.78 4.28 -5.28
C SER A 27 -11.52 5.58 -5.60
N PRO A 28 -12.72 5.77 -5.04
CA PRO A 28 -13.46 7.01 -5.20
C PRO A 28 -12.96 8.15 -4.32
N ALA A 29 -11.86 7.97 -3.63
CA ALA A 29 -11.34 8.99 -2.74
C ALA A 29 -10.88 10.22 -3.52
N SER A 30 -10.82 11.37 -2.85
CA SER A 30 -10.32 12.59 -3.45
C SER A 30 -8.83 12.47 -3.77
N ASN A 31 -8.36 13.34 -4.67
CA ASN A 31 -6.95 13.32 -5.05
C ASN A 31 -6.02 13.56 -3.86
N GLY A 32 -6.38 14.48 -2.98
CA GLY A 32 -5.57 14.73 -1.79
C GLY A 32 -5.46 13.52 -0.90
N LYS A 33 -6.58 12.83 -0.71
CA LYS A 33 -6.59 11.63 0.11
C LYS A 33 -5.77 10.52 -0.53
N LYS A 34 -5.89 10.35 -1.84
CA LYS A 34 -5.09 9.38 -2.56
C LYS A 34 -3.60 9.66 -2.37
N LEU A 35 -3.21 10.91 -2.50
CA LEU A 35 -1.82 11.30 -2.37
C LEU A 35 -1.28 10.99 -0.99
N ILE A 36 -2.05 11.32 0.05
CA ILE A 36 -1.64 11.06 1.41
C ILE A 36 -1.44 9.58 1.65
N TRP A 37 -2.36 8.76 1.18
CA TRP A 37 -2.26 7.32 1.37
C TRP A 37 -1.12 6.71 0.57
N ILE A 38 -0.90 7.18 -0.65
CA ILE A 38 0.22 6.69 -1.45
C ILE A 38 1.53 7.03 -0.76
N LEU A 39 1.67 8.26 -0.25
CA LEU A 39 2.87 8.65 0.48
C LEU A 39 3.06 7.79 1.72
N ALA A 40 1.99 7.52 2.44
CA ALA A 40 2.09 6.68 3.62
C ALA A 40 2.57 5.28 3.29
N VAL A 41 2.01 4.69 2.23
CA VAL A 41 2.38 3.34 1.82
C VAL A 41 3.82 3.29 1.31
N VAL A 42 4.27 4.33 0.61
CA VAL A 42 5.61 4.36 0.05
C VAL A 42 6.66 4.66 1.11
N LEU A 43 6.40 5.63 1.97
CA LEU A 43 7.37 6.04 2.99
C LEU A 43 7.39 5.09 4.18
N LEU A 44 6.26 4.52 4.52
CA LEU A 44 6.14 3.57 5.61
C LEU A 44 5.54 2.29 5.05
N PRO A 45 6.32 1.54 4.26
CA PRO A 45 5.72 0.44 3.49
C PRO A 45 4.99 -0.59 4.34
N LEU A 46 5.51 -0.92 5.50
CA LEU A 46 4.84 -1.90 6.35
C LEU A 46 3.69 -1.27 7.12
N LEU A 47 3.98 -0.18 7.84
CA LEU A 47 2.95 0.49 8.61
C LEU A 47 1.87 1.09 7.72
N GLY A 48 2.29 1.70 6.62
CA GLY A 48 1.34 2.28 5.69
C GLY A 48 0.41 1.24 5.11
N LEU A 49 0.95 0.09 4.76
CA LEU A 49 0.15 -1.01 4.22
C LEU A 49 -0.87 -1.51 5.24
N ILE A 50 -0.45 -1.67 6.48
CA ILE A 50 -1.35 -2.12 7.53
C ILE A 50 -2.46 -1.10 7.76
N LEU A 51 -2.09 0.17 7.87
CA LEU A 51 -3.08 1.22 8.08
C LEU A 51 -4.03 1.32 6.89
N TRP A 52 -3.50 1.22 5.67
CA TRP A 52 -4.34 1.26 4.50
C TRP A 52 -5.31 0.09 4.47
N PHE A 53 -4.85 -1.08 4.84
CA PHE A 53 -5.69 -2.27 4.81
C PHE A 53 -6.92 -2.12 5.69
N PHE A 54 -6.76 -1.47 6.83
CA PHE A 54 -7.87 -1.30 7.76
C PHE A 54 -8.64 0.00 7.53
N LEU A 55 -7.97 1.06 7.14
CA LEU A 55 -8.57 2.39 7.11
C LEU A 55 -8.55 3.05 5.74
N GLY A 56 -7.73 2.56 4.83
CA GLY A 56 -7.48 3.24 3.59
C GLY A 56 -8.53 3.00 2.52
N PRO A 57 -8.54 3.85 1.49
CA PRO A 57 -9.48 3.72 0.39
C PRO A 57 -9.12 2.54 -0.51
N ARG A 58 -10.14 1.93 -1.09
CA ARG A 58 -9.99 0.78 -1.94
C ARG A 58 -10.83 0.90 -3.18
N ASN A 59 -10.46 0.12 -4.17
CA ASN A 59 -11.25 0.04 -5.38
C ASN A 59 -12.67 -0.42 -5.04
N GLY A 60 -13.64 0.41 -5.39
CA GLY A 60 -15.03 0.05 -5.21
C GLY A 60 -15.57 0.14 -3.79
N LYS A 61 -14.72 0.52 -2.83
CA LYS A 61 -15.17 0.64 -1.46
C LYS A 61 -14.61 1.86 -0.86
N THR A 62 -15.13 2.47 -0.17
CA THR A 62 -14.65 3.59 0.41
C THR A 62 -14.67 4.27 0.86
#